data_8d9a5464d8cd33e8a417b7c5f2c084d5
#
_entry.id   8d9a5464d8cd33e8a417b7c5f2c084d5
#
_cell.length_a   1.000
_cell.length_b   1.000
_cell.length_c   1.000
_cell.angle_alpha   90.00
_cell.angle_beta   90.00
_cell.angle_gamma   90.00
#
_symmetry.space_group_name_H-M   'P 1'
#
loop_
_entity.id
_entity.type
_entity.pdbx_description
1 polymer ?
#
loop_
_entity_poly.entity_id
_entity_poly.type
_entity_poly.pdbx_seq_one_letter_code
_entity_poly.pdbx_strand_id
1 'polypeptide(L)'
;MISSKTSIDMIETGKRLKKLAKRSGYSVRDIQKYLGLSCPQPVYRWYKGVILPSVDNLLRLSELYQVHMEELLVKNGYVLIYDAEKINEKNIEKRLRAYYYKLAA
;
A
#
# COMPACT_ATOMS: atom_id res chain seq x y z
N MET A 1 -16.92 -0.79 -20.89
CA MET A 1 -15.63 -0.23 -21.22
C MET A 1 -14.74 -0.16 -20.00
N ILE A 2 -13.52 -0.49 -20.16
CA ILE A 2 -12.58 -0.49 -19.07
C ILE A 2 -11.92 0.86 -18.98
N SER A 3 -11.95 1.46 -17.81
CA SER A 3 -11.21 2.67 -17.58
C SER A 3 -9.72 2.36 -17.66
N SER A 4 -9.00 3.14 -18.44
CA SER A 4 -7.56 2.99 -18.54
C SER A 4 -6.82 3.58 -17.35
N LYS A 5 -7.52 4.35 -16.51
CA LYS A 5 -6.89 5.04 -15.39
C LYS A 5 -6.95 4.22 -14.12
N THR A 6 -5.78 3.87 -13.61
CA THR A 6 -5.65 3.29 -12.29
C THR A 6 -5.57 4.41 -11.29
N SER A 7 -6.28 4.29 -10.22
CA SER A 7 -6.22 5.24 -9.12
C SER A 7 -6.04 4.53 -7.81
N ILE A 8 -5.65 5.28 -6.80
CA ILE A 8 -5.45 4.75 -5.46
C ILE A 8 -6.76 4.90 -4.68
N ASP A 9 -7.15 3.82 -4.02
CA ASP A 9 -8.25 3.85 -3.07
C ASP A 9 -7.71 4.42 -1.77
N MET A 10 -8.01 5.69 -1.52
CA MET A 10 -7.45 6.43 -0.39
C MET A 10 -7.87 5.83 0.95
N ILE A 11 -9.12 5.47 1.08
CA ILE A 11 -9.66 4.94 2.33
C ILE A 11 -9.09 3.57 2.64
N GLU A 12 -9.08 2.69 1.66
CA GLU A 12 -8.53 1.35 1.86
C GLU A 12 -7.03 1.37 2.08
N THR A 13 -6.33 2.30 1.43
CA THR A 13 -4.90 2.49 1.67
C THR A 13 -4.66 2.93 3.11
N GLY A 14 -5.47 3.86 3.61
CA GLY A 14 -5.37 4.29 5.00
C GLY A 14 -5.59 3.15 5.98
N LYS A 15 -6.58 2.31 5.73
CA LYS A 15 -6.84 1.13 6.55
C LYS A 15 -5.66 0.16 6.52
N ARG A 16 -5.06 -0.01 5.36
CA ARG A 16 -3.92 -0.91 5.19
C ARG A 16 -2.71 -0.42 5.96
N LEU A 17 -2.41 0.87 5.89
CA LEU A 17 -1.30 1.46 6.64
C LEU A 17 -1.51 1.28 8.14
N LYS A 18 -2.72 1.50 8.60
CA LYS A 18 -3.05 1.32 10.02
C LYS A 18 -2.91 -0.14 10.44
N LYS A 19 -3.38 -1.05 9.60
CA LYS A 19 -3.30 -2.49 9.87
C LYS A 19 -1.85 -2.96 9.97
N LEU A 20 -1.00 -2.50 9.08
CA LEU A 20 0.42 -2.86 9.09
C LEU A 20 1.10 -2.35 10.36
N ALA A 21 0.78 -1.12 10.78
CA ALA A 21 1.32 -0.57 12.01
C ALA A 21 0.90 -1.40 13.22
N LYS A 22 -0.36 -1.76 13.30
CA LYS A 22 -0.88 -2.59 14.39
C LYS A 22 -0.23 -3.96 14.41
N ARG A 23 -0.14 -4.58 13.25
CA ARG A 23 0.47 -5.91 13.12
C ARG A 23 1.93 -5.88 13.55
N SER A 24 2.62 -4.80 13.27
CA SER A 24 4.03 -4.65 13.61
C SER A 24 4.26 -4.11 15.02
N GLY A 25 3.18 -3.75 15.73
CA GLY A 25 3.28 -3.26 17.09
C GLY A 25 3.67 -1.79 17.21
N TYR A 26 3.52 -1.01 16.15
CA TYR A 26 3.88 0.40 16.16
C TYR A 26 2.67 1.29 16.45
N SER A 27 2.84 2.19 17.40
CA SER A 27 1.85 3.22 17.68
C SER A 27 2.02 4.38 16.69
N VAL A 28 1.05 5.29 16.68
CA VAL A 28 1.17 6.51 15.86
C VAL A 28 2.41 7.30 16.26
N ARG A 29 2.70 7.34 17.56
CA ARG A 29 3.87 8.04 18.08
C ARG A 29 5.17 7.39 17.57
N ASP A 30 5.21 6.07 17.51
CA ASP A 30 6.37 5.36 16.97
C ASP A 30 6.60 5.72 15.51
N ILE A 31 5.54 5.74 14.73
CA ILE A 31 5.61 6.12 13.32
C ILE A 31 6.07 7.57 13.18
N GLN A 32 5.52 8.45 14.00
CA GLN A 32 5.90 9.86 14.03
C GLN A 32 7.41 10.01 14.24
N LYS A 33 7.93 9.32 15.24
CA LYS A 33 9.36 9.39 15.56
C LYS A 33 10.22 8.80 14.47
N TYR A 34 9.81 7.66 13.95
CA TYR A 34 10.57 6.99 12.90
C TYR A 34 10.69 7.86 11.65
N LEU A 35 9.61 8.53 11.28
CA LEU A 35 9.60 9.39 10.10
C LEU A 35 10.12 10.80 10.35
N GLY A 36 10.40 11.15 11.61
CA GLY A 36 10.88 12.49 11.95
C GLY A 36 9.83 13.56 11.79
N LEU A 37 8.56 13.23 12.00
CA LEU A 37 7.47 14.19 11.88
C LEU A 37 7.38 15.04 13.15
N SER A 38 7.08 16.32 12.96
CA SER A 38 6.95 17.25 14.10
C SER A 38 5.70 17.03 14.91
N CYS A 39 4.68 16.39 14.33
CA CYS A 39 3.42 16.11 15.01
C CYS A 39 2.81 14.83 14.46
N PRO A 40 1.85 14.22 15.19
CA PRO A 40 1.22 12.96 14.74
C PRO A 40 0.10 13.17 13.73
N GLN A 41 -0.34 14.39 13.48
CA GLN A 41 -1.49 14.67 12.64
C GLN A 41 -1.41 14.04 11.25
N PRO A 42 -0.26 14.11 10.55
CA PRO A 42 -0.18 13.49 9.23
C PRO A 42 -0.52 12.01 9.25
N VAL A 43 -0.05 11.28 10.26
CA VAL A 43 -0.30 9.84 10.34
C VAL A 43 -1.80 9.55 10.48
N TYR A 44 -2.49 10.31 11.31
CA TYR A 44 -3.93 10.16 11.43
C TYR A 44 -4.67 10.45 10.13
N ARG A 45 -4.21 11.45 9.39
CA ARG A 45 -4.80 11.79 8.10
C ARG A 45 -4.58 10.68 7.07
N TRP A 46 -3.41 10.04 7.09
CA TRP A 46 -3.15 8.90 6.21
C TRP A 46 -4.13 7.76 6.54
N TYR A 47 -4.31 7.46 7.82
CA TYR A 47 -5.19 6.39 8.25
C TYR A 47 -6.65 6.64 7.89
N LYS A 48 -7.05 7.89 7.87
CA LYS A 48 -8.42 8.26 7.50
C LYS A 48 -8.63 8.33 5.98
N GLY A 49 -7.57 8.24 5.22
CA GLY A 49 -7.67 8.33 3.77
C GLY A 49 -7.87 9.75 3.26
N VAL A 50 -7.51 10.75 4.06
CA VAL A 50 -7.64 12.15 3.68
C VAL A 50 -6.49 12.55 2.76
N ILE A 51 -5.29 12.07 3.05
CA ILE A 51 -4.09 12.37 2.29
C ILE A 51 -3.18 11.16 2.32
N LEU A 52 -2.35 11.03 1.30
CA LEU A 52 -1.35 9.96 1.25
C LEU A 52 -0.02 10.46 1.80
N PRO A 53 0.80 9.56 2.35
CA PRO A 53 2.17 9.91 2.67
C PRO A 53 2.92 10.35 1.42
N SER A 54 3.93 11.18 1.61
CA SER A 54 4.85 11.50 0.52
C SER A 54 5.56 10.25 0.01
N VAL A 55 6.13 10.33 -1.18
CA VAL A 55 6.88 9.19 -1.73
C VAL A 55 8.01 8.80 -0.80
N ASP A 56 8.71 9.78 -0.24
CA ASP A 56 9.79 9.51 0.72
C ASP A 56 9.28 8.76 1.94
N ASN A 57 8.15 9.19 2.48
CA ASN A 57 7.58 8.54 3.65
C ASN A 57 7.04 7.14 3.31
N LEU A 58 6.49 6.96 2.11
CA LEU A 58 6.09 5.63 1.66
C LEU A 58 7.29 4.69 1.59
N LEU A 59 8.40 5.18 1.06
CA LEU A 59 9.62 4.39 1.00
C LEU A 59 10.09 3.98 2.40
N ARG A 60 10.12 4.94 3.31
CA ARG A 60 10.52 4.67 4.70
C ARG A 60 9.61 3.68 5.38
N LEU A 61 8.29 3.80 5.17
CA LEU A 61 7.34 2.85 5.73
C LEU A 61 7.51 1.46 5.12
N SER A 62 7.80 1.38 3.84
CA SER A 62 8.04 0.10 3.21
C SER A 62 9.25 -0.61 3.81
N GLU A 63 10.29 0.14 4.11
CA GLU A 63 11.48 -0.41 4.77
C GLU A 63 11.16 -0.83 6.21
N LEU A 64 10.39 -0.01 6.92
CA LEU A 64 10.01 -0.31 8.29
C LEU A 64 9.20 -1.61 8.38
N TYR A 65 8.25 -1.79 7.49
CA TYR A 65 7.38 -2.98 7.49
C TYR A 65 7.96 -4.12 6.67
N GLN A 66 9.09 -3.92 6.00
CA GLN A 66 9.73 -4.90 5.14
C GLN A 66 8.80 -5.43 4.06
N VAL A 67 8.10 -4.50 3.43
CA VAL A 67 7.22 -4.76 2.30
C VAL A 67 7.59 -3.83 1.16
N HIS A 68 7.08 -4.11 -0.02
CA HIS A 68 7.29 -3.22 -1.15
C HIS A 68 6.35 -2.03 -1.07
N MET A 69 6.77 -0.90 -1.63
CA MET A 69 5.93 0.29 -1.62
C MET A 69 4.56 0.05 -2.22
N GLU A 70 4.48 -0.77 -3.25
CA GLU A 70 3.22 -1.11 -3.88
C GLU A 70 2.27 -1.83 -2.92
N GLU A 71 2.80 -2.56 -1.97
CA GLU A 71 1.99 -3.27 -0.99
C GLU A 71 1.36 -2.35 0.04
N LEU A 72 1.86 -1.14 0.15
CA LEU A 72 1.27 -0.13 1.03
C LEU A 72 0.04 0.51 0.42
N LEU A 73 -0.07 0.48 -0.90
CA LEU A 73 -1.12 1.17 -1.64
C LEU A 73 -2.17 0.19 -2.10
N VAL A 74 -3.42 0.59 -1.96
CA VAL A 74 -4.54 -0.20 -2.48
C VAL A 74 -5.06 0.50 -3.72
N LYS A 75 -5.08 -0.22 -4.81
CA LYS A 75 -5.60 0.30 -6.06
C LYS A 75 -7.12 0.28 -6.04
N ASN A 76 -7.72 1.21 -6.76
CA ASN A 76 -9.14 1.20 -6.98
C ASN A 76 -9.47 -0.11 -7.71
N GLY A 77 -10.23 -0.98 -7.05
CA GLY A 77 -10.25 -2.38 -7.40
C GLY A 77 -11.32 -2.85 -8.36
N TYR A 78 -12.16 -1.94 -8.86
CA TYR A 78 -13.26 -2.43 -9.66
C TYR A 78 -12.81 -3.17 -10.93
N VAL A 79 -11.73 -2.70 -11.54
CA VAL A 79 -11.16 -3.36 -12.73
C VAL A 79 -10.62 -4.73 -12.37
N LEU A 80 -9.95 -4.82 -11.23
CA LEU A 80 -9.38 -6.07 -10.78
C LEU A 80 -10.46 -7.08 -10.42
N ILE A 81 -11.55 -6.63 -9.82
CA ILE A 81 -12.68 -7.51 -9.49
C ILE A 81 -13.31 -8.07 -10.75
N TYR A 82 -13.48 -7.20 -11.74
CA TYR A 82 -14.05 -7.60 -13.00
C TYR A 82 -13.17 -8.64 -13.71
N ASP A 83 -11.89 -8.37 -13.75
CA ASP A 83 -10.95 -9.25 -14.42
C ASP A 83 -10.69 -10.53 -13.64
N ALA A 84 -10.81 -10.47 -12.31
CA ALA A 84 -10.56 -11.63 -11.47
C ALA A 84 -11.49 -12.80 -11.78
N GLU A 85 -12.69 -12.52 -12.27
CA GLU A 85 -13.60 -13.57 -12.67
C GLU A 85 -13.17 -14.25 -13.96
N LYS A 86 -12.42 -13.55 -14.79
CA LYS A 86 -11.96 -14.04 -16.09
C LYS A 86 -10.51 -14.44 -16.12
N ILE A 87 -9.72 -13.91 -15.21
CA ILE A 87 -8.31 -14.24 -15.10
C ILE A 87 -8.22 -15.63 -14.53
N ASN A 88 -7.68 -16.56 -15.30
CA ASN A 88 -7.41 -17.87 -14.78
C ASN A 88 -6.18 -17.83 -13.88
N GLU A 89 -6.05 -18.88 -13.06
CA GLU A 89 -4.96 -18.99 -12.11
C GLU A 89 -3.59 -18.86 -12.74
N LYS A 90 -3.46 -19.30 -13.99
CA LYS A 90 -2.18 -19.24 -14.71
C LYS A 90 -1.69 -17.80 -14.89
N ASN A 91 -2.60 -16.87 -15.13
CA ASN A 91 -2.21 -15.47 -15.31
C ASN A 91 -1.75 -14.87 -14.01
N ILE A 92 -2.39 -15.23 -12.91
CA ILE A 92 -1.99 -14.78 -11.59
C ILE A 92 -0.61 -15.32 -11.25
N GLU A 93 -0.37 -16.60 -11.49
CA GLU A 93 0.93 -17.20 -11.29
C GLU A 93 2.01 -16.53 -12.12
N LYS A 94 1.71 -16.23 -13.37
CA LYS A 94 2.64 -15.54 -14.26
C LYS A 94 3.07 -14.20 -13.69
N ARG A 95 2.11 -13.43 -13.20
CA ARG A 95 2.41 -12.13 -12.60
C ARG A 95 3.26 -12.27 -11.36
N LEU A 96 2.95 -13.23 -10.51
CA LEU A 96 3.72 -13.46 -9.30
C LEU A 96 5.14 -13.91 -9.63
N ARG A 97 5.31 -14.78 -10.62
CA ARG A 97 6.64 -15.20 -11.04
C ARG A 97 7.45 -14.04 -11.58
N ALA A 98 6.86 -13.20 -12.42
CA ALA A 98 7.54 -12.04 -12.96
C ALA A 98 7.99 -11.11 -11.83
N TYR A 99 7.15 -10.95 -10.82
CA TYR A 99 7.47 -10.16 -9.67
C TYR A 99 8.64 -10.75 -8.88
N TYR A 100 8.60 -12.05 -8.64
CA TYR A 100 9.69 -12.73 -7.93
C TYR A 100 11.00 -12.65 -8.69
N TYR A 101 10.97 -12.81 -10.01
CA TYR A 101 12.18 -12.68 -10.81
C TYR A 101 12.79 -11.28 -10.72
N LYS A 102 11.97 -10.27 -10.70
CA LYS A 102 12.45 -8.90 -10.49
C LYS A 102 13.13 -8.73 -9.15
N LEU A 103 12.59 -9.36 -8.12
CA LEU A 103 13.17 -9.27 -6.78
C LEU A 103 14.46 -10.06 -6.66
N ALA A 104 14.55 -11.17 -7.36
CA ALA A 104 15.74 -12.02 -7.30
C ALA A 104 16.89 -11.48 -8.14
N ALA A 105 16.58 -10.65 -9.12
CA ALA A 105 17.59 -10.04 -9.95
C ALA A 105 18.24 -8.87 -9.20
#